data_61e456cdeda97dff5c3887f8d2b76ed3
#
_entry.id   61e456cdeda97dff5c3887f8d2b76ed3
#
_cell.length_a   1.000
_cell.length_b   1.000
_cell.length_c   1.000
_cell.angle_alpha   90.00
_cell.angle_beta   90.00
_cell.angle_gamma   90.00
#
_symmetry.space_group_name_H-M   'P 1'
#
loop_
_entity.id
_entity.type
_entity.pdbx_description
1 polymer ?
#
loop_
_entity_poly.entity_id
_entity_poly.type
_entity_poly.pdbx_seq_one_letter_code
_entity_poly.pdbx_strand_id
1 'polypeptide(L)'
;AGLVQGYGRRQSPESCLLGSAKANIGHTDAAAGVAGLIRATMALHCEEIPPLANFARANPHIDLKGSGFTVPTEPASWPRRSEPRRAGVSSFGVGGTNVHVILEEAPATQPRADADGLQILPISARTKDALQAQALALASYLQDLPGIELPDVARTLSEGRAEREERGAVVAASVEEAVRKLSAFPKAAVKASAAKGAPVVFMFPGQGSQYPGMGTGLYRSEPVYREWIDRGAEQLKTSLGIDIRELLFSDA
;
A
#
# COMPACT_ATOMS: atom_id res chain seq x y z
N ALA A 1 18.29 17.33 29.66
CA ALA A 1 19.69 17.38 29.18
C ALA A 1 19.90 16.52 27.94
N GLY A 2 19.64 15.18 27.95
CA GLY A 2 19.94 14.28 26.84
C GLY A 2 19.27 14.65 25.49
N LEU A 3 18.00 15.03 25.49
CA LEU A 3 17.31 15.49 24.26
C LEU A 3 17.98 16.74 23.68
N VAL A 4 18.32 17.70 24.53
CA VAL A 4 19.00 18.94 24.10
C VAL A 4 20.43 18.65 23.60
N GLN A 5 21.10 17.68 24.17
CA GLN A 5 22.41 17.21 23.68
C GLN A 5 22.30 16.49 22.32
N GLY A 6 21.31 15.60 22.17
CA GLY A 6 21.15 14.82 20.96
C GLY A 6 20.62 15.63 19.77
N TYR A 7 19.63 16.49 20.01
CA TYR A 7 18.98 17.28 18.93
C TYR A 7 19.56 18.70 18.76
N GLY A 8 20.45 19.11 19.66
CA GLY A 8 20.94 20.48 19.72
C GLY A 8 19.91 21.47 20.24
N ARG A 9 20.35 22.74 20.48
CA ARG A 9 19.42 23.83 20.75
C ARG A 9 18.82 24.29 19.44
N ARG A 10 17.52 24.09 19.27
CA ARG A 10 16.83 24.56 18.07
C ARG A 10 16.66 26.08 18.11
N GLN A 11 17.15 26.74 17.09
CA GLN A 11 16.91 28.17 16.87
C GLN A 11 15.65 28.43 16.01
N SER A 12 14.90 27.36 15.65
CA SER A 12 13.67 27.48 14.90
C SER A 12 12.57 28.11 15.76
N PRO A 13 11.74 29.01 15.22
CA PRO A 13 10.56 29.52 15.91
C PRO A 13 9.54 28.43 16.24
N GLU A 14 9.65 27.27 15.59
CA GLU A 14 8.78 26.12 15.85
C GLU A 14 9.42 25.20 16.90
N SER A 15 8.75 25.06 18.04
CA SER A 15 9.17 24.17 19.11
C SER A 15 8.84 22.71 18.76
N CYS A 16 9.70 21.79 19.15
CA CYS A 16 9.41 20.36 19.13
C CYS A 16 8.53 20.01 20.33
N LEU A 17 7.35 19.42 20.09
CA LEU A 17 6.42 19.07 21.14
C LEU A 17 6.82 17.77 21.81
N LEU A 18 6.85 17.74 23.15
CA LEU A 18 7.15 16.58 23.96
C LEU A 18 5.86 15.99 24.53
N GLY A 19 5.63 14.69 24.29
CA GLY A 19 4.49 13.94 24.81
C GLY A 19 4.89 12.64 25.45
N SER A 20 3.99 12.04 26.22
CA SER A 20 4.15 10.70 26.79
C SER A 20 2.80 10.04 27.01
N ALA A 21 2.66 8.77 26.62
CA ALA A 21 1.48 7.96 26.93
C ALA A 21 1.38 7.58 28.40
N LYS A 22 2.48 7.62 29.16
CA LYS A 22 2.51 7.21 30.57
C LYS A 22 1.60 8.04 31.47
N ALA A 23 1.36 9.30 31.11
CA ALA A 23 0.45 10.17 31.86
C ALA A 23 -1.01 9.75 31.73
N ASN A 24 -1.38 8.98 30.71
CA ASN A 24 -2.75 8.51 30.45
C ASN A 24 -2.97 7.07 30.99
N ILE A 25 -2.02 6.15 30.75
CA ILE A 25 -2.19 4.71 30.97
C ILE A 25 -1.20 4.12 32.00
N GLY A 26 -0.39 4.97 32.64
CA GLY A 26 0.68 4.52 33.53
C GLY A 26 1.92 4.03 32.79
N HIS A 27 2.92 3.61 33.55
CA HIS A 27 4.13 3.03 32.98
C HIS A 27 3.94 1.54 32.73
N THR A 28 3.78 1.16 31.46
CA THR A 28 3.50 -0.21 31.04
C THR A 28 4.77 -1.08 30.91
N ASP A 29 5.85 -0.70 31.59
CA ASP A 29 7.12 -1.41 31.65
C ASP A 29 7.66 -1.78 30.26
N ALA A 30 7.81 -3.06 29.93
CA ALA A 30 8.31 -3.53 28.63
C ALA A 30 7.50 -3.02 27.43
N ALA A 31 6.20 -2.75 27.61
CA ALA A 31 5.33 -2.22 26.58
C ALA A 31 5.35 -0.68 26.44
N ALA A 32 6.10 0.03 27.30
CA ALA A 32 6.06 1.50 27.31
C ALA A 32 6.59 2.13 26.01
N GLY A 33 7.60 1.52 25.39
CA GLY A 33 8.12 1.96 24.08
C GLY A 33 7.09 1.83 22.96
N VAL A 34 6.38 0.69 22.91
CA VAL A 34 5.33 0.43 21.93
C VAL A 34 4.13 1.36 22.13
N ALA A 35 3.74 1.63 23.38
CA ALA A 35 2.70 2.62 23.67
C ALA A 35 3.07 4.02 23.17
N GLY A 36 4.31 4.44 23.32
CA GLY A 36 4.84 5.68 22.76
C GLY A 36 4.84 5.68 21.23
N LEU A 37 5.21 4.55 20.61
CA LEU A 37 5.19 4.37 19.16
C LEU A 37 3.78 4.51 18.60
N ILE A 38 2.80 3.84 19.19
CA ILE A 38 1.39 3.93 18.79
C ILE A 38 0.90 5.38 18.91
N ARG A 39 1.17 6.05 20.04
CA ARG A 39 0.79 7.46 20.21
C ARG A 39 1.37 8.36 19.13
N ALA A 40 2.65 8.22 18.79
CA ALA A 40 3.31 9.03 17.77
C ALA A 40 2.77 8.73 16.37
N THR A 41 2.51 7.44 16.05
CA THR A 41 1.90 7.03 14.79
C THR A 41 0.49 7.61 14.64
N MET A 42 -0.32 7.55 15.69
CA MET A 42 -1.67 8.12 15.66
C MET A 42 -1.65 9.65 15.56
N ALA A 43 -0.69 10.33 16.20
CA ALA A 43 -0.54 11.78 16.05
C ALA A 43 -0.20 12.18 14.60
N LEU A 44 0.66 11.43 13.90
CA LEU A 44 0.94 11.63 12.48
C LEU A 44 -0.28 11.34 11.60
N HIS A 45 -1.02 10.27 11.92
CA HIS A 45 -2.20 9.85 11.15
C HIS A 45 -3.37 10.82 11.31
N CYS A 46 -3.66 11.23 12.54
CA CYS A 46 -4.76 12.15 12.85
C CYS A 46 -4.43 13.63 12.62
N GLU A 47 -3.20 13.96 12.25
CA GLU A 47 -2.72 15.33 12.05
C GLU A 47 -2.88 16.22 13.31
N GLU A 48 -2.80 15.59 14.48
CA GLU A 48 -2.99 16.26 15.77
C GLU A 48 -2.03 15.67 16.82
N ILE A 49 -1.39 16.53 17.58
CA ILE A 49 -0.56 16.13 18.74
C ILE A 49 -1.41 16.30 20.00
N PRO A 50 -1.76 15.20 20.68
CA PRO A 50 -2.56 15.26 21.87
C PRO A 50 -1.77 15.87 23.05
N PRO A 51 -2.45 16.57 23.99
CA PRO A 51 -1.80 17.19 25.13
C PRO A 51 -1.18 16.13 26.06
N LEU A 52 -0.25 16.58 26.90
CA LEU A 52 0.26 15.74 28.00
C LEU A 52 -0.73 15.78 29.15
N ALA A 53 -1.38 14.67 29.42
CA ALA A 53 -2.35 14.57 30.51
C ALA A 53 -1.71 14.92 31.87
N ASN A 54 -2.50 15.58 32.73
CA ASN A 54 -2.13 15.94 34.09
C ASN A 54 -0.88 16.86 34.20
N PHE A 55 -0.49 17.55 33.11
CA PHE A 55 0.65 18.45 33.13
C PHE A 55 0.23 19.85 33.59
N ALA A 56 0.69 20.27 34.77
CA ALA A 56 0.47 21.62 35.27
C ALA A 56 1.72 22.51 35.16
N ARG A 57 2.89 21.96 35.45
CA ARG A 57 4.17 22.67 35.37
C ARG A 57 5.34 21.70 35.22
N ALA A 58 6.38 22.15 34.53
CA ALA A 58 7.62 21.39 34.45
C ALA A 58 8.32 21.27 35.80
N ASN A 59 9.04 20.18 36.02
CA ASN A 59 9.92 20.03 37.18
C ASN A 59 10.97 21.17 37.14
N PRO A 60 11.25 21.86 38.29
CA PRO A 60 12.23 22.95 38.35
C PRO A 60 13.63 22.58 37.87
N HIS A 61 13.99 21.30 37.92
CA HIS A 61 15.28 20.79 37.42
C HIS A 61 15.30 20.54 35.91
N ILE A 62 14.17 20.72 35.22
CA ILE A 62 14.09 20.57 33.76
C ILE A 62 14.00 21.96 33.15
N ASP A 63 15.12 22.43 32.60
CA ASP A 63 15.16 23.70 31.86
C ASP A 63 14.69 23.48 30.41
N LEU A 64 13.47 23.91 30.12
CA LEU A 64 12.91 23.92 28.77
C LEU A 64 13.11 25.26 28.05
N LYS A 65 13.54 26.33 28.78
CA LYS A 65 13.73 27.64 28.16
C LYS A 65 14.88 27.61 27.16
N GLY A 66 14.65 28.07 25.96
CA GLY A 66 15.66 28.08 24.90
C GLY A 66 16.14 26.71 24.44
N SER A 67 15.47 25.64 24.85
CA SER A 67 15.79 24.27 24.43
C SER A 67 15.19 23.92 23.05
N GLY A 68 14.16 24.66 22.61
CA GLY A 68 13.36 24.33 21.44
C GLY A 68 12.34 23.23 21.68
N PHE A 69 12.15 22.81 22.95
CA PHE A 69 11.14 21.82 23.33
C PHE A 69 10.03 22.46 24.17
N THR A 70 8.79 22.06 23.88
CA THR A 70 7.58 22.50 24.60
C THR A 70 6.68 21.32 24.92
N VAL A 71 5.96 21.39 26.04
CA VAL A 71 4.97 20.39 26.43
C VAL A 71 3.59 20.93 26.07
N PRO A 72 2.81 20.26 25.20
CA PRO A 72 1.47 20.69 24.85
C PRO A 72 0.51 20.46 26.01
N THR A 73 -0.24 21.50 26.38
CA THR A 73 -1.31 21.47 27.40
C THR A 73 -2.70 21.32 26.77
N GLU A 74 -2.81 21.58 25.46
CA GLU A 74 -4.03 21.44 24.67
C GLU A 74 -3.70 20.68 23.38
N PRO A 75 -4.70 20.13 22.65
CA PRO A 75 -4.48 19.53 21.35
C PRO A 75 -3.83 20.51 20.39
N ALA A 76 -2.76 20.12 19.74
CA ALA A 76 -2.03 20.94 18.78
C ALA A 76 -2.22 20.37 17.36
N SER A 77 -2.77 21.19 16.46
CA SER A 77 -2.89 20.82 15.05
C SER A 77 -1.51 20.60 14.44
N TRP A 78 -1.38 19.53 13.67
CA TRP A 78 -0.13 19.15 13.01
C TRP A 78 -0.37 18.80 11.53
N PRO A 79 -0.79 19.78 10.72
CA PRO A 79 -1.15 19.54 9.32
C PRO A 79 0.08 19.19 8.48
N ARG A 80 -0.15 18.52 7.36
CA ARG A 80 0.88 18.26 6.34
C ARG A 80 1.45 19.56 5.80
N ARG A 81 2.74 19.54 5.47
CA ARG A 81 3.49 20.66 4.89
C ARG A 81 4.32 20.17 3.70
N SER A 82 5.13 21.07 3.12
CA SER A 82 6.08 20.72 2.06
C SER A 82 7.15 19.72 2.52
N GLU A 83 7.57 19.83 3.78
CA GLU A 83 8.46 18.83 4.40
C GLU A 83 7.66 17.80 5.19
N PRO A 84 8.01 16.51 5.13
CA PRO A 84 7.31 15.48 5.86
C PRO A 84 7.46 15.66 7.37
N ARG A 85 6.37 15.44 8.09
CA ARG A 85 6.34 15.47 9.55
C ARG A 85 7.10 14.28 10.12
N ARG A 86 7.86 14.49 11.18
CA ARG A 86 8.66 13.46 11.85
C ARG A 86 8.43 13.46 13.34
N ALA A 87 8.38 12.28 13.93
CA ALA A 87 8.30 12.08 15.36
C ALA A 87 9.43 11.14 15.83
N GLY A 88 10.06 11.47 16.95
CA GLY A 88 11.02 10.60 17.60
C GLY A 88 10.40 9.91 18.81
N VAL A 89 10.60 8.61 18.96
CA VAL A 89 10.16 7.83 20.12
C VAL A 89 11.38 7.22 20.79
N SER A 90 11.56 7.54 22.07
CA SER A 90 12.66 7.00 22.89
C SER A 90 12.14 6.05 23.96
N SER A 91 12.77 4.91 24.09
CA SER A 91 12.52 3.95 25.16
C SER A 91 13.86 3.45 25.71
N PHE A 92 14.05 3.63 27.03
CA PHE A 92 15.30 3.30 27.71
C PHE A 92 15.02 2.30 28.81
N GLY A 93 15.60 1.10 28.68
CA GLY A 93 15.48 0.03 29.66
C GLY A 93 16.45 0.19 30.82
N VAL A 94 16.03 -0.20 32.02
CA VAL A 94 16.88 -0.17 33.25
C VAL A 94 18.11 -1.05 33.09
N GLY A 95 18.06 -2.12 32.30
CA GLY A 95 19.18 -3.00 31.97
C GLY A 95 20.14 -2.47 30.90
N GLY A 96 19.97 -1.23 30.42
CA GLY A 96 20.86 -0.60 29.44
C GLY A 96 20.44 -0.79 27.96
N THR A 97 19.36 -1.51 27.67
CA THR A 97 18.81 -1.60 26.31
C THR A 97 18.09 -0.30 25.97
N ASN A 98 18.65 0.46 25.04
CA ASN A 98 18.10 1.75 24.61
C ASN A 98 17.68 1.69 23.15
N VAL A 99 16.51 2.22 22.85
CA VAL A 99 15.96 2.32 21.50
C VAL A 99 15.48 3.74 21.23
N HIS A 100 15.84 4.27 20.07
CA HIS A 100 15.26 5.50 19.52
C HIS A 100 14.78 5.23 18.11
N VAL A 101 13.49 5.51 17.84
CA VAL A 101 12.85 5.30 16.54
C VAL A 101 12.41 6.65 16.01
N ILE A 102 12.69 6.89 14.74
CA ILE A 102 12.16 8.05 14.01
C ILE A 102 11.05 7.57 13.10
N LEU A 103 9.89 8.20 13.23
CA LEU A 103 8.73 8.02 12.37
C LEU A 103 8.64 9.21 11.42
N GLU A 104 8.29 8.93 10.19
CA GLU A 104 7.96 9.93 9.19
C GLU A 104 6.54 9.68 8.66
N GLU A 105 5.81 10.73 8.34
CA GLU A 105 4.50 10.57 7.73
C GLU A 105 4.58 9.86 6.39
N ALA A 106 3.56 9.06 6.08
CA ALA A 106 3.47 8.41 4.78
C ALA A 106 3.43 9.45 3.65
N PRO A 107 4.04 9.17 2.49
CA PRO A 107 3.90 10.02 1.32
C PRO A 107 2.42 10.29 1.01
N ALA A 108 2.12 11.47 0.47
CA ALA A 108 0.77 11.74 0.00
C ALA A 108 0.38 10.74 -1.08
N THR A 109 -0.82 10.18 -0.96
CA THR A 109 -1.37 9.30 -1.99
C THR A 109 -1.58 10.13 -3.25
N GLN A 110 -0.88 9.80 -4.33
CA GLN A 110 -1.13 10.42 -5.61
C GLN A 110 -2.41 9.83 -6.20
N PRO A 111 -3.33 10.66 -6.74
CA PRO A 111 -4.45 10.17 -7.52
C PRO A 111 -3.91 9.28 -8.64
N ARG A 112 -4.42 8.09 -8.75
CA ARG A 112 -4.07 7.19 -9.85
C ARG A 112 -4.76 7.68 -11.11
N ALA A 113 -4.08 7.59 -12.26
CA ALA A 113 -4.76 7.62 -13.55
C ALA A 113 -5.77 6.45 -13.54
N ASP A 114 -6.99 6.73 -13.99
CA ASP A 114 -8.09 5.78 -14.03
C ASP A 114 -7.61 4.43 -14.58
N ALA A 115 -7.47 3.45 -13.71
CA ALA A 115 -7.19 2.09 -14.10
C ALA A 115 -8.53 1.39 -14.38
N ASP A 116 -9.24 1.92 -15.38
CA ASP A 116 -10.45 1.28 -15.90
C ASP A 116 -10.07 -0.08 -16.50
N GLY A 117 -10.83 -1.10 -16.15
CA GLY A 117 -10.70 -2.42 -16.74
C GLY A 117 -10.55 -3.55 -15.73
N LEU A 118 -10.20 -4.71 -16.26
CA LEU A 118 -10.07 -5.94 -15.49
C LEU A 118 -8.85 -5.87 -14.55
N GLN A 119 -9.09 -6.14 -13.29
CA GLN A 119 -8.05 -6.23 -12.26
C GLN A 119 -7.80 -7.68 -11.87
N ILE A 120 -6.54 -8.04 -11.66
CA ILE A 120 -6.15 -9.36 -11.16
C ILE A 120 -5.92 -9.27 -9.65
N LEU A 121 -6.64 -10.08 -8.89
CA LEU A 121 -6.54 -10.19 -7.44
C LEU A 121 -5.82 -11.50 -7.08
N PRO A 122 -4.49 -11.51 -7.00
CA PRO A 122 -3.76 -12.72 -6.62
C PRO A 122 -3.87 -12.96 -5.12
N ILE A 123 -4.14 -14.21 -4.75
CA ILE A 123 -4.14 -14.65 -3.35
C ILE A 123 -3.26 -15.88 -3.19
N SER A 124 -2.58 -16.00 -2.06
CA SER A 124 -1.74 -17.16 -1.80
C SER A 124 -1.68 -17.49 -0.31
N ALA A 125 -1.58 -18.79 0.00
CA ALA A 125 -1.51 -19.26 1.37
C ALA A 125 -0.59 -20.50 1.49
N ARG A 126 -0.36 -20.95 2.72
CA ARG A 126 0.43 -22.16 2.98
C ARG A 126 -0.35 -23.46 2.74
N THR A 127 -1.69 -23.38 2.88
CA THR A 127 -2.59 -24.53 2.71
C THR A 127 -3.82 -24.11 1.90
N LYS A 128 -4.50 -25.10 1.30
CA LYS A 128 -5.73 -24.86 0.52
C LYS A 128 -6.86 -24.27 1.38
N ASP A 129 -6.99 -24.74 2.61
CA ASP A 129 -8.02 -24.24 3.53
C ASP A 129 -7.73 -22.79 3.93
N ALA A 130 -6.46 -22.44 4.18
CA ALA A 130 -6.05 -21.08 4.45
C ALA A 130 -6.25 -20.16 3.23
N LEU A 131 -6.03 -20.68 2.01
CA LEU A 131 -6.28 -19.93 0.78
C LEU A 131 -7.76 -19.59 0.62
N GLN A 132 -8.62 -20.57 0.86
CA GLN A 132 -10.08 -20.36 0.82
C GLN A 132 -10.55 -19.39 1.92
N ALA A 133 -10.04 -19.55 3.15
CA ALA A 133 -10.36 -18.65 4.24
C ALA A 133 -9.92 -17.20 3.92
N GLN A 134 -8.78 -17.03 3.27
CA GLN A 134 -8.27 -15.72 2.85
C GLN A 134 -9.15 -15.10 1.75
N ALA A 135 -9.62 -15.90 0.79
CA ALA A 135 -10.55 -15.43 -0.24
C ALA A 135 -11.87 -14.92 0.37
N LEU A 136 -12.44 -15.70 1.31
CA LEU A 136 -13.67 -15.32 2.01
C LEU A 136 -13.48 -14.07 2.89
N ALA A 137 -12.36 -13.99 3.61
CA ALA A 137 -12.05 -12.82 4.42
C ALA A 137 -11.87 -11.55 3.55
N LEU A 138 -11.22 -11.68 2.38
CA LEU A 138 -11.11 -10.58 1.44
C LEU A 138 -12.47 -10.18 0.86
N ALA A 139 -13.34 -11.13 0.55
CA ALA A 139 -14.69 -10.83 0.09
C ALA A 139 -15.50 -10.04 1.12
N SER A 140 -15.47 -10.47 2.40
CA SER A 140 -16.12 -9.74 3.48
C SER A 140 -15.54 -8.34 3.67
N TYR A 141 -14.23 -8.22 3.66
CA TYR A 141 -13.55 -6.92 3.80
C TYR A 141 -13.94 -5.93 2.69
N LEU A 142 -14.01 -6.40 1.44
CA LEU A 142 -14.42 -5.57 0.30
C LEU A 142 -15.89 -5.16 0.39
N GLN A 143 -16.76 -6.02 0.94
CA GLN A 143 -18.17 -5.75 1.12
C GLN A 143 -18.43 -4.70 2.21
N ASP A 144 -17.62 -4.70 3.28
CA ASP A 144 -17.81 -3.85 4.45
C ASP A 144 -17.18 -2.44 4.30
N LEU A 145 -16.37 -2.21 3.26
CA LEU A 145 -15.66 -0.93 3.05
C LEU A 145 -16.19 -0.19 1.81
N PRO A 146 -17.10 0.77 1.99
CA PRO A 146 -17.55 1.62 0.88
C PRO A 146 -16.42 2.51 0.37
N GLY A 147 -16.34 2.68 -0.95
CA GLY A 147 -15.37 3.57 -1.60
C GLY A 147 -13.97 2.99 -1.75
N ILE A 148 -13.80 1.67 -1.57
CA ILE A 148 -12.53 1.01 -1.88
C ILE A 148 -12.37 0.88 -3.41
N GLU A 149 -11.19 1.24 -3.90
CA GLU A 149 -10.86 1.15 -5.32
C GLU A 149 -10.21 -0.20 -5.64
N LEU A 150 -10.80 -0.94 -6.59
CA LEU A 150 -10.33 -2.29 -6.95
C LEU A 150 -8.87 -2.33 -7.44
N PRO A 151 -8.37 -1.35 -8.21
CA PRO A 151 -6.96 -1.28 -8.60
C PRO A 151 -6.00 -1.21 -7.42
N ASP A 152 -6.36 -0.51 -6.34
CA ASP A 152 -5.51 -0.41 -5.15
C ASP A 152 -5.48 -1.73 -4.36
N VAL A 153 -6.59 -2.44 -4.35
CA VAL A 153 -6.65 -3.81 -3.80
C VAL A 153 -5.74 -4.75 -4.61
N ALA A 154 -5.86 -4.73 -5.94
CA ALA A 154 -5.06 -5.55 -6.84
C ALA A 154 -3.55 -5.30 -6.64
N ARG A 155 -3.17 -4.03 -6.56
CA ARG A 155 -1.78 -3.64 -6.29
C ARG A 155 -1.30 -4.11 -4.93
N THR A 156 -2.10 -3.91 -3.88
CA THR A 156 -1.75 -4.34 -2.52
C THR A 156 -1.53 -5.85 -2.46
N LEU A 157 -2.36 -6.62 -3.16
CA LEU A 157 -2.22 -8.07 -3.23
C LEU A 157 -1.00 -8.51 -4.02
N SER A 158 -0.67 -7.79 -5.11
CA SER A 158 0.46 -8.13 -6.00
C SER A 158 1.81 -7.73 -5.42
N GLU A 159 1.91 -6.53 -4.83
CA GLU A 159 3.19 -5.95 -4.38
C GLU A 159 3.39 -6.06 -2.86
N GLY A 160 2.29 -6.02 -2.08
CA GLY A 160 2.31 -5.91 -0.63
C GLY A 160 2.10 -7.22 0.13
N ARG A 161 2.03 -8.36 -0.55
CA ARG A 161 1.81 -9.68 0.08
C ARG A 161 2.89 -10.68 -0.29
N ALA A 162 3.28 -11.48 0.70
CA ALA A 162 4.25 -12.55 0.47
C ALA A 162 3.61 -13.68 -0.36
N GLU A 163 4.30 -14.12 -1.38
CA GLU A 163 3.92 -15.27 -2.19
C GLU A 163 4.08 -16.58 -1.41
N ARG A 164 3.07 -17.43 -1.49
CA ARG A 164 3.02 -18.75 -0.84
C ARG A 164 2.82 -19.85 -1.88
N GLU A 165 2.86 -21.11 -1.43
CA GLU A 165 2.81 -22.29 -2.31
C GLU A 165 1.44 -22.51 -2.97
N GLU A 166 0.36 -22.41 -2.19
CA GLU A 166 -1.00 -22.53 -2.71
C GLU A 166 -1.44 -21.15 -3.23
N ARG A 167 -1.76 -21.08 -4.52
CA ARG A 167 -2.06 -19.81 -5.20
C ARG A 167 -3.35 -19.87 -5.98
N GLY A 168 -3.96 -18.74 -6.14
CA GLY A 168 -5.08 -18.51 -7.02
C GLY A 168 -5.25 -17.05 -7.34
N ALA A 169 -6.07 -16.75 -8.30
CA ALA A 169 -6.39 -15.38 -8.65
C ALA A 169 -7.86 -15.24 -9.03
N VAL A 170 -8.40 -14.07 -8.78
CA VAL A 170 -9.70 -13.64 -9.26
C VAL A 170 -9.47 -12.47 -10.22
N VAL A 171 -10.13 -12.48 -11.37
CA VAL A 171 -10.15 -11.35 -12.31
C VAL A 171 -11.52 -10.71 -12.23
N ALA A 172 -11.57 -9.41 -11.99
CA ALA A 172 -12.83 -8.66 -11.85
C ALA A 172 -12.69 -7.24 -12.38
N ALA A 173 -13.79 -6.68 -12.87
CA ALA A 173 -13.89 -5.30 -13.33
C ALA A 173 -14.49 -4.36 -12.28
N SER A 174 -15.13 -4.92 -11.22
CA SER A 174 -15.72 -4.14 -10.14
C SER A 174 -15.57 -4.83 -8.79
N VAL A 175 -15.78 -4.08 -7.71
CA VAL A 175 -15.74 -4.61 -6.34
C VAL A 175 -16.81 -5.68 -6.13
N GLU A 176 -18.03 -5.47 -6.65
CA GLU A 176 -19.15 -6.41 -6.54
C GLU A 176 -18.83 -7.73 -7.26
N GLU A 177 -18.22 -7.63 -8.42
CA GLU A 177 -17.76 -8.82 -9.15
C GLU A 177 -16.66 -9.57 -8.41
N ALA A 178 -15.70 -8.84 -7.83
CA ALA A 178 -14.63 -9.39 -7.02
C ALA A 178 -15.20 -10.13 -5.80
N VAL A 179 -16.12 -9.52 -5.06
CA VAL A 179 -16.80 -10.12 -3.91
C VAL A 179 -17.50 -11.41 -4.31
N ARG A 180 -18.28 -11.40 -5.38
CA ARG A 180 -18.99 -12.58 -5.86
C ARG A 180 -18.03 -13.73 -6.21
N LYS A 181 -16.95 -13.42 -6.95
CA LYS A 181 -15.96 -14.42 -7.38
C LYS A 181 -15.11 -14.95 -6.21
N LEU A 182 -14.73 -14.09 -5.27
CA LEU A 182 -14.00 -14.48 -4.08
C LEU A 182 -14.84 -15.34 -3.13
N SER A 183 -16.14 -15.02 -2.98
CA SER A 183 -17.08 -15.84 -2.19
C SER A 183 -17.30 -17.23 -2.78
N ALA A 184 -17.22 -17.35 -4.10
CA ALA A 184 -17.31 -18.62 -4.82
C ALA A 184 -15.94 -19.24 -5.13
N PHE A 185 -14.87 -18.78 -4.47
CA PHE A 185 -13.51 -19.19 -4.79
C PHE A 185 -13.33 -20.70 -4.63
N PRO A 186 -12.87 -21.42 -5.67
CA PRO A 186 -12.80 -22.87 -5.65
C PRO A 186 -11.71 -23.36 -4.68
N LYS A 187 -11.98 -24.50 -4.02
CA LYS A 187 -10.98 -25.22 -3.19
C LYS A 187 -9.77 -25.75 -4.00
N ALA A 188 -9.87 -25.77 -5.32
CA ALA A 188 -8.81 -26.22 -6.21
C ALA A 188 -7.79 -25.08 -6.42
N ALA A 189 -6.83 -24.97 -5.53
CA ALA A 189 -5.68 -24.11 -5.73
C ALA A 189 -4.72 -24.71 -6.75
N VAL A 190 -4.12 -23.89 -7.58
CA VAL A 190 -2.97 -24.30 -8.39
C VAL A 190 -1.75 -24.29 -7.48
N LYS A 191 -1.15 -25.48 -7.29
CA LYS A 191 0.12 -25.57 -6.57
C LYS A 191 1.19 -24.92 -7.43
N ALA A 192 1.67 -23.75 -7.06
CA ALA A 192 2.74 -23.10 -7.79
C ALA A 192 4.06 -23.80 -7.49
N SER A 193 4.47 -24.68 -8.37
CA SER A 193 5.83 -25.19 -8.44
C SER A 193 6.71 -24.25 -9.27
N ALA A 194 6.59 -22.95 -9.09
CA ALA A 194 7.45 -22.02 -9.82
C ALA A 194 8.84 -21.98 -9.17
N ALA A 195 9.75 -22.80 -9.68
CA ALA A 195 11.16 -22.50 -9.53
C ALA A 195 11.41 -21.06 -10.03
N LYS A 196 12.02 -20.22 -9.22
CA LYS A 196 12.44 -18.88 -9.66
C LYS A 196 13.26 -19.06 -10.95
N GLY A 197 12.83 -18.41 -12.04
CA GLY A 197 13.51 -18.51 -13.33
C GLY A 197 13.08 -19.69 -14.22
N ALA A 198 11.88 -20.27 -14.01
CA ALA A 198 11.35 -21.24 -14.96
C ALA A 198 11.30 -20.64 -16.38
N PRO A 199 11.71 -21.38 -17.41
CA PRO A 199 11.68 -20.88 -18.78
C PRO A 199 10.25 -20.63 -19.25
N VAL A 200 10.05 -19.49 -19.92
CA VAL A 200 8.76 -19.15 -20.54
C VAL A 200 8.74 -19.71 -21.95
N VAL A 201 7.71 -20.47 -22.28
CA VAL A 201 7.47 -21.00 -23.62
C VAL A 201 6.32 -20.24 -24.27
N PHE A 202 6.57 -19.57 -25.38
CA PHE A 202 5.54 -18.95 -26.19
C PHE A 202 5.02 -19.94 -27.22
N MET A 203 3.70 -20.13 -27.25
CA MET A 203 3.03 -20.99 -28.21
C MET A 203 2.26 -20.12 -29.20
N PHE A 204 2.59 -20.26 -30.47
CA PHE A 204 1.91 -19.56 -31.57
C PHE A 204 1.02 -20.56 -32.29
N PRO A 205 -0.30 -20.31 -32.38
CA PRO A 205 -1.20 -21.21 -33.11
C PRO A 205 -0.90 -21.11 -34.63
N GLY A 206 -1.22 -22.21 -35.33
CA GLY A 206 -1.19 -22.22 -36.77
C GLY A 206 -2.38 -21.49 -37.41
N GLN A 207 -2.45 -21.53 -38.74
CA GLN A 207 -3.56 -20.99 -39.53
C GLN A 207 -4.88 -21.66 -39.11
N GLY A 208 -5.96 -20.88 -39.02
CA GLY A 208 -7.29 -21.35 -38.69
C GLY A 208 -7.77 -21.00 -37.28
N SER A 209 -6.93 -20.35 -36.46
CA SER A 209 -7.32 -19.88 -35.11
C SER A 209 -7.84 -18.43 -35.09
N GLN A 210 -7.88 -17.78 -36.24
CA GLN A 210 -8.34 -16.39 -36.38
C GLN A 210 -9.88 -16.33 -36.30
N TYR A 211 -10.37 -15.24 -35.69
CA TYR A 211 -11.78 -14.88 -35.68
C TYR A 211 -11.93 -13.34 -35.78
N PRO A 212 -13.04 -12.85 -36.34
CA PRO A 212 -13.29 -11.39 -36.43
C PRO A 212 -13.23 -10.73 -35.06
N GLY A 213 -12.61 -9.56 -34.99
CA GLY A 213 -12.45 -8.83 -33.74
C GLY A 213 -11.39 -9.38 -32.78
N MET A 214 -10.62 -10.42 -33.17
CA MET A 214 -9.54 -10.96 -32.36
C MET A 214 -8.51 -9.89 -32.01
N GLY A 215 -8.29 -9.66 -30.71
CA GLY A 215 -7.31 -8.68 -30.22
C GLY A 215 -7.79 -7.22 -30.23
N THR A 216 -9.03 -6.92 -30.59
CA THR A 216 -9.57 -5.55 -30.60
C THR A 216 -9.44 -4.86 -29.24
N GLY A 217 -9.70 -5.57 -28.15
CA GLY A 217 -9.51 -5.06 -26.79
C GLY A 217 -8.07 -4.67 -26.53
N LEU A 218 -7.12 -5.56 -26.84
CA LEU A 218 -5.68 -5.29 -26.69
C LEU A 218 -5.21 -4.14 -27.59
N TYR A 219 -5.72 -4.05 -28.82
CA TYR A 219 -5.38 -2.95 -29.72
C TYR A 219 -5.83 -1.59 -29.17
N ARG A 220 -6.94 -1.55 -28.44
CA ARG A 220 -7.46 -0.32 -27.80
C ARG A 220 -6.70 0.04 -26.52
N SER A 221 -6.41 -0.95 -25.67
CA SER A 221 -5.87 -0.73 -24.31
C SER A 221 -4.34 -0.80 -24.23
N GLU A 222 -3.67 -1.61 -25.09
CA GLU A 222 -2.25 -1.91 -24.97
C GLU A 222 -1.40 -1.20 -26.03
N PRO A 223 -0.67 -0.12 -25.70
CA PRO A 223 0.10 0.65 -26.67
C PRO A 223 1.15 -0.19 -27.46
N VAL A 224 1.84 -1.10 -26.77
CA VAL A 224 2.87 -1.96 -27.39
C VAL A 224 2.24 -2.92 -28.38
N TYR A 225 1.09 -3.53 -28.03
CA TYR A 225 0.36 -4.40 -28.97
C TYR A 225 -0.10 -3.64 -30.21
N ARG A 226 -0.64 -2.45 -30.03
CA ARG A 226 -1.07 -1.56 -31.14
C ARG A 226 0.09 -1.23 -32.05
N GLU A 227 1.24 -0.80 -31.51
CA GLU A 227 2.43 -0.46 -32.29
C GLU A 227 2.87 -1.62 -33.18
N TRP A 228 2.91 -2.85 -32.66
CA TRP A 228 3.31 -4.02 -33.42
C TRP A 228 2.30 -4.40 -34.50
N ILE A 229 1.01 -4.30 -34.23
CA ILE A 229 -0.04 -4.52 -35.23
C ILE A 229 0.05 -3.48 -36.35
N ASP A 230 0.17 -2.20 -35.99
CA ASP A 230 0.30 -1.12 -36.98
C ASP A 230 1.52 -1.30 -37.86
N ARG A 231 2.67 -1.60 -37.28
CA ARG A 231 3.91 -1.85 -37.99
C ARG A 231 3.79 -3.05 -38.96
N GLY A 232 3.19 -4.13 -38.50
CA GLY A 232 2.91 -5.31 -39.33
C GLY A 232 1.95 -5.01 -40.47
N ALA A 233 0.88 -4.27 -40.19
CA ALA A 233 -0.11 -3.88 -41.20
C ALA A 233 0.52 -3.03 -42.32
N GLU A 234 1.32 -2.04 -41.99
CA GLU A 234 2.01 -1.21 -42.98
C GLU A 234 2.97 -2.01 -43.87
N GLN A 235 3.71 -2.96 -43.30
CA GLN A 235 4.60 -3.83 -44.05
C GLN A 235 3.86 -4.74 -45.05
N LEU A 236 2.72 -5.31 -44.59
CA LEU A 236 1.92 -6.25 -45.38
C LEU A 236 1.05 -5.55 -46.42
N LYS A 237 0.68 -4.29 -46.23
CA LYS A 237 -0.16 -3.50 -47.15
C LYS A 237 0.39 -3.48 -48.55
N THR A 238 1.73 -3.36 -48.72
CA THR A 238 2.39 -3.35 -50.02
C THR A 238 2.25 -4.69 -50.77
N SER A 239 2.27 -5.81 -50.04
CA SER A 239 2.22 -7.15 -50.62
C SER A 239 0.80 -7.65 -50.81
N LEU A 240 -0.14 -7.30 -49.94
CA LEU A 240 -1.52 -7.79 -49.92
C LEU A 240 -2.50 -6.87 -50.65
N GLY A 241 -2.15 -5.60 -50.85
CA GLY A 241 -3.03 -4.58 -51.41
C GLY A 241 -4.21 -4.16 -50.54
N ILE A 242 -4.25 -4.67 -49.29
CA ILE A 242 -5.30 -4.38 -48.30
C ILE A 242 -4.68 -4.07 -46.97
N ASP A 243 -5.38 -3.33 -46.11
CA ASP A 243 -4.99 -3.10 -44.72
C ASP A 243 -5.57 -4.23 -43.86
N ILE A 244 -4.70 -5.05 -43.29
CA ILE A 244 -5.13 -6.20 -42.46
C ILE A 244 -5.91 -5.78 -41.22
N ARG A 245 -5.78 -4.53 -40.75
CA ARG A 245 -6.55 -4.01 -39.60
C ARG A 245 -8.04 -3.93 -39.89
N GLU A 246 -8.41 -3.65 -41.15
CA GLU A 246 -9.81 -3.65 -41.59
C GLU A 246 -10.43 -5.05 -41.49
N LEU A 247 -9.62 -6.09 -41.73
CA LEU A 247 -10.07 -7.48 -41.61
C LEU A 247 -10.07 -7.95 -40.14
N LEU A 248 -9.03 -7.59 -39.38
CA LEU A 248 -8.88 -8.04 -38.00
C LEU A 248 -9.93 -7.44 -37.07
N PHE A 249 -10.30 -6.18 -37.29
CA PHE A 249 -11.14 -5.39 -36.39
C PHE A 249 -12.51 -5.06 -36.99
N SER A 250 -12.89 -5.65 -38.14
CA SER A 250 -14.25 -5.54 -38.69
C SER A 250 -15.24 -6.14 -37.70
N ASP A 251 -16.30 -5.38 -37.43
CA ASP A 251 -17.48 -5.92 -36.78
C ASP A 251 -18.12 -6.96 -37.73
N ALA A 252 -18.23 -8.20 -37.25
CA ALA A 252 -18.86 -9.30 -38.01
C ALA A 252 -20.39 -9.24 -37.93
#